data_669d7d5298bb02e818a45b72464fdb7a
#
_entry.id   669d7d5298bb02e818a45b72464fdb7a
#
_cell.length_a   1.000
_cell.length_b   1.000
_cell.length_c   1.000
_cell.angle_alpha   90.00
_cell.angle_beta   90.00
_cell.angle_gamma   90.00
#
_symmetry.space_group_name_H-M   'P 1'
#
loop_
_entity.id
_entity.type
_entity.pdbx_description
1 polymer ?
#
loop_
_entity_poly.entity_id
_entity_poly.type
_entity_poly.pdbx_seq_one_letter_code
_entity_poly.pdbx_strand_id
1 'polypeptide(L)'
;MLIRRVLPSDRDEWLRMRATLWPKCPAAEHLAEMDEYFTDAKVTAFVAVRPRGGLGGFLEAGLRPYADGCDTKPVGYIEGWYVDADLRQQGIGAQLVRAAEEWAVEQGCKEMASDCLLDNEISLRAHLALGYAETERLIHFKKWLTFPKAEGFQEGRT
;
A
#
# COMPACT_ATOMS: atom_id res chain seq x y z
N MET A 1 4.89 -21.47 1.38
CA MET A 1 5.90 -20.40 1.21
C MET A 1 6.13 -19.75 2.57
N LEU A 2 7.31 -19.22 2.82
CA LEU A 2 7.58 -18.47 4.05
C LEU A 2 7.07 -17.02 3.88
N ILE A 3 6.22 -16.56 4.78
CA ILE A 3 5.85 -15.15 4.90
C ILE A 3 6.68 -14.56 6.04
N ARG A 4 7.34 -13.43 5.78
CA ARG A 4 8.13 -12.70 6.77
C ARG A 4 8.16 -11.20 6.47
N ARG A 5 8.59 -10.41 7.42
CA ARG A 5 8.88 -8.99 7.15
C ARG A 5 9.95 -8.83 6.09
N VAL A 6 9.85 -7.76 5.32
CA VAL A 6 10.85 -7.37 4.31
C VAL A 6 12.20 -7.08 4.97
N LEU A 7 13.28 -7.43 4.29
CA LEU A 7 14.66 -7.13 4.69
C LEU A 7 15.31 -6.19 3.67
N PRO A 8 16.36 -5.45 4.04
CA PRO A 8 17.12 -4.63 3.08
C PRO A 8 17.64 -5.40 1.86
N SER A 9 17.96 -6.69 2.05
CA SER A 9 18.40 -7.58 0.96
C SER A 9 17.31 -7.94 -0.05
N ASP A 10 16.03 -7.68 0.25
CA ASP A 10 14.90 -7.96 -0.63
C ASP A 10 14.61 -6.83 -1.62
N ARG A 11 15.34 -5.70 -1.52
CA ARG A 11 15.05 -4.42 -2.16
C ARG A 11 14.80 -4.55 -3.67
N ASP A 12 15.63 -5.27 -4.39
CA ASP A 12 15.55 -5.39 -5.85
C ASP A 12 14.29 -6.16 -6.29
N GLU A 13 14.01 -7.29 -5.64
CA GLU A 13 12.83 -8.10 -5.91
C GLU A 13 11.53 -7.39 -5.48
N TRP A 14 11.56 -6.70 -4.36
CA TRP A 14 10.44 -5.90 -3.90
C TRP A 14 10.15 -4.73 -4.86
N LEU A 15 11.20 -4.00 -5.31
CA LEU A 15 11.07 -2.96 -6.33
C LEU A 15 10.48 -3.51 -7.65
N ARG A 16 10.92 -4.68 -8.10
CA ARG A 16 10.34 -5.35 -9.27
C ARG A 16 8.83 -5.52 -9.14
N MET A 17 8.38 -6.01 -7.99
CA MET A 17 6.96 -6.26 -7.73
C MET A 17 6.17 -4.95 -7.58
N ARG A 18 6.73 -3.94 -6.91
CA ARG A 18 6.13 -2.60 -6.81
C ARG A 18 5.96 -1.95 -8.17
N ALA A 19 6.99 -2.01 -9.03
CA ALA A 19 6.93 -1.49 -10.39
C ALA A 19 5.89 -2.21 -11.26
N THR A 20 5.61 -3.47 -10.99
CA THR A 20 4.53 -4.22 -11.65
C THR A 20 3.15 -3.77 -11.15
N LEU A 21 2.98 -3.52 -9.86
CA LEU A 21 1.73 -3.08 -9.26
C LEU A 21 1.42 -1.62 -9.62
N TRP A 22 2.42 -0.75 -9.59
CA TRP A 22 2.30 0.69 -9.86
C TRP A 22 3.23 1.13 -11.01
N PRO A 23 2.94 0.76 -12.26
CA PRO A 23 3.86 0.95 -13.40
C PRO A 23 4.06 2.42 -13.79
N LYS A 24 3.21 3.33 -13.30
CA LYS A 24 3.33 4.78 -13.55
C LYS A 24 4.17 5.52 -12.52
N CYS A 25 4.52 4.87 -11.41
CA CYS A 25 5.36 5.45 -10.37
C CYS A 25 6.85 5.34 -10.79
N PRO A 26 7.62 6.44 -10.77
CA PRO A 26 9.05 6.41 -11.09
C PRO A 26 9.84 5.56 -10.09
N ALA A 27 10.92 4.91 -10.55
CA ALA A 27 11.75 4.08 -9.70
C ALA A 27 12.32 4.82 -8.48
N ALA A 28 12.68 6.10 -8.63
CA ALA A 28 13.18 6.93 -7.54
C ALA A 28 12.14 7.15 -6.43
N GLU A 29 10.87 7.31 -6.78
CA GLU A 29 9.77 7.42 -5.81
C GLU A 29 9.54 6.10 -5.09
N HIS A 30 9.51 4.97 -5.82
CA HIS A 30 9.44 3.65 -5.20
C HIS A 30 10.54 3.44 -4.15
N LEU A 31 11.79 3.79 -4.50
CA LEU A 31 12.93 3.60 -3.60
C LEU A 31 12.82 4.49 -2.35
N ALA A 32 12.38 5.73 -2.49
CA ALA A 32 12.19 6.64 -1.37
C ALA A 32 11.09 6.14 -0.41
N GLU A 33 9.95 5.71 -0.94
CA GLU A 33 8.87 5.14 -0.14
C GLU A 33 9.30 3.83 0.55
N MET A 34 10.05 2.97 -0.14
CA MET A 34 10.55 1.72 0.44
C MET A 34 11.45 1.94 1.65
N ASP A 35 12.20 3.04 1.69
CA ASP A 35 13.07 3.38 2.83
C ASP A 35 12.26 3.67 4.11
N GLU A 36 11.03 4.18 3.98
CA GLU A 36 10.15 4.46 5.11
C GLU A 36 9.80 3.18 5.88
N TYR A 37 9.63 2.04 5.19
CA TYR A 37 9.31 0.75 5.81
C TYR A 37 10.42 0.19 6.71
N PHE A 38 11.62 0.75 6.64
CA PHE A 38 12.74 0.39 7.51
C PHE A 38 12.95 1.38 8.66
N THR A 39 12.32 2.55 8.62
CA THR A 39 12.59 3.66 9.54
C THR A 39 11.37 4.14 10.32
N ASP A 40 10.16 3.96 9.78
CA ASP A 40 8.90 4.36 10.44
C ASP A 40 8.20 3.12 11.04
N ALA A 41 8.00 3.15 12.36
CA ALA A 41 7.28 2.09 13.08
C ALA A 41 5.77 2.00 12.75
N LYS A 42 5.22 3.02 12.08
CA LYS A 42 3.81 3.06 11.67
C LYS A 42 3.51 2.33 10.37
N VAL A 43 4.53 1.85 9.70
CA VAL A 43 4.39 1.07 8.46
C VAL A 43 5.12 -0.26 8.55
N THR A 44 4.68 -1.23 7.77
CA THR A 44 5.29 -2.54 7.67
C THR A 44 5.12 -3.12 6.28
N ALA A 45 6.06 -3.95 5.85
CA ALA A 45 5.93 -4.72 4.64
C ALA A 45 6.25 -6.20 4.89
N PHE A 46 5.45 -7.07 4.31
CA PHE A 46 5.62 -8.52 4.33
C PHE A 46 5.91 -9.04 2.94
N VAL A 47 6.71 -10.07 2.85
CA VAL A 47 7.08 -10.71 1.60
C VAL A 47 6.85 -12.22 1.66
N ALA A 48 6.51 -12.79 0.51
CA ALA A 48 6.38 -14.24 0.31
C ALA A 48 7.65 -14.77 -0.35
N VAL A 49 8.44 -15.54 0.38
CA VAL A 49 9.73 -16.07 -0.07
C VAL A 49 9.52 -17.38 -0.80
N ARG A 50 10.03 -17.48 -2.03
CA ARG A 50 9.96 -18.72 -2.83
C ARG A 50 10.91 -19.80 -2.27
N PRO A 51 10.56 -21.07 -2.33
CA PRO A 51 11.39 -22.15 -1.80
C PRO A 51 12.80 -22.25 -2.41
N ARG A 52 12.95 -21.81 -3.66
CA ARG A 52 14.22 -21.83 -4.39
C ARG A 52 14.94 -20.48 -4.43
N GLY A 53 14.50 -19.53 -3.61
CA GLY A 53 15.02 -18.16 -3.56
C GLY A 53 14.21 -17.17 -4.39
N GLY A 54 14.39 -15.88 -4.08
CA GLY A 54 13.59 -14.78 -4.63
C GLY A 54 12.25 -14.63 -3.95
N LEU A 55 11.50 -13.60 -4.35
CA LEU A 55 10.19 -13.28 -3.81
C LEU A 55 9.08 -13.60 -4.84
N GLY A 56 7.88 -13.83 -4.35
CA GLY A 56 6.72 -14.13 -5.18
C GLY A 56 5.48 -13.31 -4.83
N GLY A 57 5.59 -12.43 -3.83
CA GLY A 57 4.51 -11.52 -3.44
C GLY A 57 4.96 -10.60 -2.33
N PHE A 58 4.24 -9.50 -2.16
CA PHE A 58 4.41 -8.58 -1.05
C PHE A 58 3.07 -7.99 -0.63
N LEU A 59 3.04 -7.47 0.59
CA LEU A 59 1.98 -6.63 1.11
C LEU A 59 2.59 -5.52 1.95
N GLU A 60 2.16 -4.31 1.71
CA GLU A 60 2.49 -3.12 2.48
C GLU A 60 1.29 -2.68 3.29
N ALA A 61 1.51 -2.33 4.54
CA ALA A 61 0.47 -1.85 5.45
C ALA A 61 0.99 -0.69 6.31
N GLY A 62 0.06 0.17 6.70
CA GLY A 62 0.34 1.31 7.57
C GLY A 62 -0.74 1.53 8.61
N LEU A 63 -0.45 2.37 9.60
CA LEU A 63 -1.41 2.85 10.58
C LEU A 63 -1.99 4.17 10.12
N ARG A 64 -3.30 4.27 10.08
CA ARG A 64 -4.01 5.51 9.76
C ARG A 64 -4.85 5.97 10.96
N PRO A 65 -4.96 7.29 11.21
CA PRO A 65 -5.84 7.81 12.25
C PRO A 65 -7.32 7.70 11.86
N TYR A 66 -7.61 7.47 10.58
CA TYR A 66 -8.94 7.39 10.00
C TYR A 66 -8.91 6.53 8.73
N ALA A 67 -9.99 5.78 8.49
CA ALA A 67 -10.29 5.15 7.21
C ALA A 67 -11.81 5.12 6.99
N ASP A 68 -12.24 5.26 5.74
CA ASP A 68 -13.65 5.28 5.39
C ASP A 68 -14.34 3.97 5.81
N GLY A 69 -15.50 4.11 6.46
CA GLY A 69 -16.27 2.98 6.98
C GLY A 69 -15.73 2.34 8.26
N CYS A 70 -14.68 2.91 8.89
CA CYS A 70 -14.13 2.46 10.17
C CYS A 70 -14.52 3.38 11.32
N ASP A 71 -14.75 2.80 12.50
CA ASP A 71 -15.20 3.51 13.71
C ASP A 71 -14.09 3.68 14.76
N THR A 72 -12.99 2.94 14.64
CA THR A 72 -11.92 2.89 15.66
C THR A 72 -10.64 3.63 15.22
N LYS A 73 -9.73 3.86 16.19
CA LYS A 73 -8.42 4.50 15.97
C LYS A 73 -7.36 3.81 16.84
N PRO A 74 -6.17 3.51 16.32
CA PRO A 74 -5.77 3.58 14.91
C PRO A 74 -6.46 2.50 14.07
N VAL A 75 -6.45 2.68 12.75
CA VAL A 75 -6.90 1.69 11.77
C VAL A 75 -5.68 1.16 11.04
N GLY A 76 -5.55 -0.17 10.91
CA GLY A 76 -4.60 -0.76 9.98
C GLY A 76 -5.08 -0.56 8.54
N TYR A 77 -4.16 -0.29 7.62
CA TYR A 77 -4.51 -0.06 6.22
C TYR A 77 -3.58 -0.82 5.28
N ILE A 78 -4.15 -1.59 4.35
CA ILE A 78 -3.38 -2.24 3.29
C ILE A 78 -3.14 -1.20 2.20
N GLU A 79 -1.87 -0.81 2.02
CA GLU A 79 -1.44 0.20 1.05
C GLU A 79 -1.14 -0.41 -0.32
N GLY A 80 -0.66 -1.64 -0.34
CA GLY A 80 -0.36 -2.39 -1.54
C GLY A 80 -0.33 -3.89 -1.30
N TRP A 81 -0.84 -4.65 -2.26
CA TRP A 81 -0.92 -6.11 -2.17
C TRP A 81 -0.73 -6.73 -3.55
N TYR A 82 0.32 -7.53 -3.71
CA TYR A 82 0.69 -8.14 -4.97
C TYR A 82 1.17 -9.58 -4.80
N VAL A 83 0.79 -10.43 -5.74
CA VAL A 83 1.30 -11.80 -5.87
C VAL A 83 1.60 -12.07 -7.34
N ASP A 84 2.78 -12.61 -7.62
CA ASP A 84 3.20 -13.03 -8.96
C ASP A 84 2.17 -13.99 -9.59
N ALA A 85 1.96 -13.88 -10.89
CA ALA A 85 0.89 -14.57 -11.60
C ALA A 85 0.91 -16.10 -11.43
N ASP A 86 2.11 -16.67 -11.39
CA ASP A 86 2.33 -18.12 -11.21
C ASP A 86 1.99 -18.65 -9.80
N LEU A 87 1.81 -17.74 -8.83
CA LEU A 87 1.53 -18.07 -7.43
C LEU A 87 0.11 -17.68 -6.98
N ARG A 88 -0.67 -17.10 -7.87
CA ARG A 88 -2.05 -16.73 -7.56
C ARG A 88 -2.92 -17.95 -7.31
N GLN A 89 -4.02 -17.77 -6.58
CA GLN A 89 -4.98 -18.82 -6.21
C GLN A 89 -4.38 -19.98 -5.40
N GLN A 90 -3.19 -19.79 -4.81
CA GLN A 90 -2.52 -20.76 -3.94
C GLN A 90 -2.53 -20.34 -2.47
N GLY A 91 -3.37 -19.37 -2.10
CA GLY A 91 -3.49 -18.88 -0.71
C GLY A 91 -2.36 -17.96 -0.24
N ILE A 92 -1.40 -17.60 -1.11
CA ILE A 92 -0.25 -16.75 -0.75
C ILE A 92 -0.72 -15.34 -0.36
N GLY A 93 -1.65 -14.78 -1.13
CA GLY A 93 -2.23 -13.48 -0.83
C GLY A 93 -2.92 -13.46 0.54
N ALA A 94 -3.68 -14.49 0.87
CA ALA A 94 -4.34 -14.64 2.17
C ALA A 94 -3.34 -14.71 3.33
N GLN A 95 -2.21 -15.38 3.14
CA GLN A 95 -1.17 -15.47 4.15
C GLN A 95 -0.49 -14.10 4.38
N LEU A 96 -0.25 -13.32 3.33
CA LEU A 96 0.28 -11.96 3.41
C LEU A 96 -0.68 -11.03 4.18
N VAL A 97 -1.97 -11.08 3.85
CA VAL A 97 -3.01 -10.28 4.53
C VAL A 97 -3.08 -10.66 6.01
N ARG A 98 -3.09 -11.95 6.35
CA ARG A 98 -3.10 -12.40 7.74
C ARG A 98 -1.90 -11.88 8.53
N ALA A 99 -0.69 -11.89 7.96
CA ALA A 99 0.49 -11.35 8.61
C ALA A 99 0.35 -9.83 8.90
N ALA A 100 -0.27 -9.09 7.99
CA ALA A 100 -0.55 -7.66 8.18
C ALA A 100 -1.63 -7.41 9.22
N GLU A 101 -2.67 -8.24 9.26
CA GLU A 101 -3.74 -8.17 10.27
C GLU A 101 -3.20 -8.47 11.67
N GLU A 102 -2.35 -9.50 11.81
CA GLU A 102 -1.68 -9.83 13.08
C GLU A 102 -0.82 -8.65 13.55
N TRP A 103 -0.03 -8.05 12.66
CA TRP A 103 0.72 -6.83 12.99
C TRP A 103 -0.19 -5.67 13.41
N ALA A 104 -1.29 -5.43 12.70
CA ALA A 104 -2.22 -4.35 13.05
C ALA A 104 -2.83 -4.56 14.45
N VAL A 105 -3.18 -5.79 14.81
CA VAL A 105 -3.64 -6.14 16.16
C VAL A 105 -2.56 -5.87 17.21
N GLU A 106 -1.31 -6.21 16.95
CA GLU A 106 -0.16 -5.89 17.83
C GLU A 106 0.02 -4.38 18.02
N GLN A 107 -0.34 -3.56 17.00
CA GLN A 107 -0.34 -2.10 17.08
C GLN A 107 -1.59 -1.52 17.77
N GLY A 108 -2.51 -2.35 18.26
CA GLY A 108 -3.72 -1.94 18.94
C GLY A 108 -4.91 -1.62 18.03
N CYS A 109 -4.81 -1.91 16.72
CA CYS A 109 -5.93 -1.76 15.81
C CYS A 109 -7.04 -2.79 16.11
N LYS A 110 -8.29 -2.36 15.92
CA LYS A 110 -9.47 -3.22 15.98
C LYS A 110 -10.09 -3.44 14.60
N GLU A 111 -9.69 -2.62 13.64
CA GLU A 111 -10.16 -2.64 12.26
C GLU A 111 -8.97 -2.55 11.31
N MET A 112 -9.13 -3.21 10.15
CA MET A 112 -8.21 -3.17 9.03
C MET A 112 -8.99 -2.73 7.80
N ALA A 113 -8.51 -1.74 7.08
CA ALA A 113 -9.12 -1.20 5.88
C ALA A 113 -8.21 -1.39 4.66
N SER A 114 -8.79 -1.23 3.49
CA SER A 114 -8.11 -1.29 2.20
C SER A 114 -8.96 -0.61 1.15
N ASP A 115 -8.40 -0.37 -0.02
CA ASP A 115 -9.15 0.05 -1.20
C ASP A 115 -8.73 -0.73 -2.46
N CYS A 116 -9.51 -0.59 -3.50
CA CYS A 116 -9.14 -1.00 -4.85
C CYS A 116 -9.86 -0.13 -5.88
N LEU A 117 -9.32 -0.10 -7.10
CA LEU A 117 -9.98 0.58 -8.20
C LEU A 117 -11.35 -0.07 -8.50
N LEU A 118 -12.33 0.74 -8.91
CA LEU A 118 -13.70 0.29 -9.16
C LEU A 118 -13.82 -0.83 -10.20
N ASP A 119 -12.89 -0.88 -11.15
CA ASP A 119 -12.81 -1.89 -12.20
C ASP A 119 -11.91 -3.09 -11.86
N ASN A 120 -11.29 -3.09 -10.67
CA ASN A 120 -10.44 -4.19 -10.21
C ASN A 120 -11.26 -5.29 -9.50
N GLU A 121 -12.05 -6.03 -10.29
CA GLU A 121 -12.89 -7.11 -9.78
C GLU A 121 -12.08 -8.24 -9.10
N ILE A 122 -10.83 -8.46 -9.51
CA ILE A 122 -9.97 -9.49 -8.91
C ILE A 122 -9.67 -9.10 -7.47
N SER A 123 -9.29 -7.85 -7.23
CA SER A 123 -9.03 -7.33 -5.89
C SER A 123 -10.29 -7.31 -5.04
N LEU A 124 -11.41 -6.84 -5.57
CA LEU A 124 -12.70 -6.86 -4.87
C LEU A 124 -13.06 -8.27 -4.38
N ARG A 125 -13.03 -9.27 -5.27
CA ARG A 125 -13.32 -10.66 -4.90
C ARG A 125 -12.35 -11.21 -3.86
N ALA A 126 -11.06 -10.85 -3.96
CA ALA A 126 -10.05 -11.29 -2.99
C ALA A 126 -10.32 -10.72 -1.59
N HIS A 127 -10.65 -9.43 -1.48
CA HIS A 127 -11.02 -8.81 -0.20
C HIS A 127 -12.27 -9.45 0.41
N LEU A 128 -13.34 -9.61 -0.37
CA LEU A 128 -14.57 -10.26 0.09
C LEU A 128 -14.33 -11.70 0.57
N ALA A 129 -13.49 -12.47 -0.13
CA ALA A 129 -13.15 -13.84 0.26
C ALA A 129 -12.35 -13.91 1.58
N LEU A 130 -11.68 -12.82 1.96
CA LEU A 130 -10.94 -12.70 3.23
C LEU A 130 -11.81 -12.13 4.36
N GLY A 131 -13.08 -11.83 4.10
CA GLY A 131 -14.02 -11.33 5.10
C GLY A 131 -14.09 -9.81 5.22
N TYR A 132 -13.42 -9.05 4.34
CA TYR A 132 -13.63 -7.62 4.24
C TYR A 132 -15.02 -7.32 3.69
N ALA A 133 -15.65 -6.28 4.20
CA ALA A 133 -16.93 -5.79 3.71
C ALA A 133 -16.75 -4.53 2.89
N GLU A 134 -17.43 -4.42 1.76
CA GLU A 134 -17.49 -3.17 1.02
C GLU A 134 -18.21 -2.11 1.85
N THR A 135 -17.58 -0.95 2.04
CA THR A 135 -18.12 0.17 2.82
C THR A 135 -18.72 1.24 1.91
N GLU A 136 -17.94 1.74 0.94
CA GLU A 136 -18.41 2.75 0.01
C GLU A 136 -17.62 2.76 -1.31
N ARG A 137 -18.15 3.44 -2.31
CA ARG A 137 -17.51 3.66 -3.60
C ARG A 137 -17.34 5.15 -3.82
N LEU A 138 -16.13 5.61 -4.14
CA LEU A 138 -15.76 7.00 -4.23
C LEU A 138 -15.33 7.39 -5.64
N ILE A 139 -15.55 8.67 -5.98
CA ILE A 139 -14.98 9.34 -7.14
C ILE A 139 -14.10 10.46 -6.62
N HIS A 140 -12.81 10.44 -6.97
CA HIS A 140 -11.86 11.47 -6.58
C HIS A 140 -11.82 12.60 -7.60
N PHE A 141 -11.80 13.87 -7.12
CA PHE A 141 -11.70 15.05 -7.95
C PHE A 141 -10.41 15.80 -7.63
N LYS A 142 -9.78 16.36 -8.67
CA LYS A 142 -8.58 17.18 -8.56
C LYS A 142 -8.68 18.41 -9.46
N LYS A 143 -8.21 19.57 -8.98
CA LYS A 143 -8.07 20.81 -9.75
C LYS A 143 -6.72 21.44 -9.43
N TRP A 144 -5.97 21.81 -10.46
CA TRP A 144 -4.82 22.70 -10.30
C TRP A 144 -5.29 24.11 -10.03
N LEU A 145 -4.76 24.73 -8.95
CA LEU A 145 -5.05 26.12 -8.64
C LEU A 145 -4.01 27.02 -9.33
N THR A 146 -4.51 27.95 -10.17
CA THR A 146 -3.69 29.01 -10.75
C THR A 146 -3.85 30.25 -9.87
N PHE A 147 -2.76 30.70 -9.24
CA PHE A 147 -2.73 31.98 -8.57
C PHE A 147 -2.42 33.06 -9.61
N PRO A 148 -3.15 34.21 -9.62
CA PRO A 148 -2.74 35.34 -10.44
C PRO A 148 -1.30 35.71 -10.06
N LYS A 149 -0.43 35.87 -11.05
CA LYS A 149 0.90 36.44 -10.81
C LYS A 149 0.69 37.77 -10.13
N ALA A 150 1.35 37.99 -8.97
CA ALA A 150 1.38 39.31 -8.36
C ALA A 150 1.93 40.26 -9.46
N GLU A 151 1.09 41.20 -9.89
CA GLU A 151 1.52 42.27 -10.80
C GLU A 151 2.69 42.97 -10.12
N GLY A 152 3.83 42.99 -10.84
CA GLY A 152 5.07 43.50 -10.31
C GLY A 152 4.90 44.93 -9.77
N PHE A 153 5.30 45.09 -8.53
CA PHE A 153 5.53 46.42 -7.95
C PHE A 153 6.61 47.09 -8.80
N GLN A 154 6.21 47.98 -9.69
CA GLN A 154 7.14 48.87 -10.39
C GLN A 154 7.68 49.86 -9.34
N GLU A 155 8.91 49.64 -8.90
CA GLU A 155 9.65 50.67 -8.22
C GLU A 155 9.77 51.88 -9.15
N GLY A 156 9.04 52.96 -8.78
CA GLY A 156 9.14 54.24 -9.46
C GLY A 156 10.58 54.79 -9.36
N ARG A 157 11.20 54.99 -10.54
CA ARG A 157 12.40 55.81 -10.65
C ARG A 157 12.05 57.24 -10.28
N THR A 158 12.66 57.75 -9.23
CA THR A 158 13.00 59.18 -9.03
C THR A 158 14.43 59.44 -9.47
#